data_9900d72529a80d5d59bf4eed5be86774
#
_entry.id   9900d72529a80d5d59bf4eed5be86774
#
_cell.length_a   1.000
_cell.length_b   1.000
_cell.length_c   1.000
_cell.angle_alpha   90.00
_cell.angle_beta   90.00
_cell.angle_gamma   90.00
#
_symmetry.space_group_name_H-M   'P 1'
#
loop_
_entity.id
_entity.type
_entity.pdbx_description
1 polymer ?
#
loop_
_entity_poly.entity_id
_entity_poly.type
_entity_poly.pdbx_seq_one_letter_code
_entity_poly.pdbx_strand_id
1 'polypeptide(L)'
;MVLYSNYIVLEHGIFEGFLELENGKIKGLYEKWQGEYKDYSDKIIFPGFIDIHVHGWATGSFWFEKTSQSLREMCRTLPFAGVTSYLGTTGADPIEEIKTCIRAADQVSEEDPEGAQL
;
A
#
# COMPACT_ATOMS: atom_id res chain seq x y z
N MET A 1 -1.01 -1.88 18.02
CA MET A 1 -1.77 -0.61 17.83
C MET A 1 -3.25 -0.95 17.68
N VAL A 2 -4.13 -0.21 18.36
CA VAL A 2 -5.59 -0.44 18.24
C VAL A 2 -6.26 0.82 17.70
N LEU A 3 -7.16 0.65 16.75
CA LEU A 3 -7.95 1.70 16.11
C LEU A 3 -9.42 1.45 16.38
N TYR A 4 -10.19 2.49 16.69
CA TYR A 4 -11.65 2.42 16.75
C TYR A 4 -12.26 3.12 15.54
N SER A 5 -13.30 2.54 14.94
CA SER A 5 -14.12 3.21 13.93
C SER A 5 -15.55 2.68 13.92
N ASN A 6 -16.49 3.56 13.55
CA ASN A 6 -17.87 3.18 13.25
C ASN A 6 -18.01 2.46 11.90
N TYR A 7 -16.97 2.53 11.06
CA TYR A 7 -17.03 2.09 9.66
C TYR A 7 -15.75 1.32 9.27
N ILE A 8 -15.58 0.10 9.79
CA ILE A 8 -14.52 -0.81 9.34
C ILE A 8 -15.10 -1.70 8.24
N VAL A 9 -14.61 -1.54 7.02
CA VAL A 9 -15.11 -2.27 5.85
C VAL A 9 -14.50 -3.67 5.82
N LEU A 10 -15.36 -4.68 5.80
CA LEU A 10 -15.02 -6.09 5.71
C LEU A 10 -15.62 -6.69 4.42
N GLU A 11 -15.23 -7.92 4.08
CA GLU A 11 -15.73 -8.63 2.90
C GLU A 11 -17.27 -8.72 2.85
N HIS A 12 -17.92 -8.85 4.01
CA HIS A 12 -19.36 -9.10 4.10
C HIS A 12 -20.15 -7.95 4.75
N GLY A 13 -19.55 -6.77 4.87
CA GLY A 13 -20.26 -5.60 5.41
C GLY A 13 -19.38 -4.65 6.21
N ILE A 14 -20.03 -3.81 7.00
CA ILE A 14 -19.36 -2.81 7.84
C ILE A 14 -19.42 -3.30 9.29
N PHE A 15 -18.29 -3.21 9.96
CA PHE A 15 -18.13 -3.50 11.37
C PHE A 15 -17.87 -2.20 12.14
N GLU A 16 -18.58 -2.00 13.24
CA GLU A 16 -18.30 -0.95 14.21
C GLU A 16 -17.53 -1.55 15.38
N GLY A 17 -16.36 -1.01 15.70
CA GLY A 17 -15.57 -1.53 16.82
C GLY A 17 -14.08 -1.24 16.70
N PHE A 18 -13.29 -2.14 17.24
CA PHE A 18 -11.84 -2.00 17.40
C PHE A 18 -11.11 -2.95 16.48
N LEU A 19 -10.15 -2.41 15.75
CA LEU A 19 -9.20 -3.13 14.89
C LEU A 19 -7.83 -3.17 15.57
N GLU A 20 -7.37 -4.34 15.94
CA GLU A 20 -6.02 -4.54 16.48
C GLU A 20 -5.03 -4.88 15.36
N LEU A 21 -3.95 -4.10 15.32
CA LEU A 21 -2.82 -4.30 14.41
C LEU A 21 -1.56 -4.62 15.21
N GLU A 22 -0.87 -5.69 14.84
CA GLU A 22 0.38 -6.12 15.47
C GLU A 22 1.37 -6.60 14.39
N ASN A 23 2.60 -6.08 14.43
CA ASN A 23 3.66 -6.42 13.48
C ASN A 23 3.24 -6.29 12.00
N GLY A 24 2.55 -5.20 11.67
CA GLY A 24 2.09 -4.93 10.31
C GLY A 24 0.89 -5.78 9.84
N LYS A 25 0.29 -6.58 10.72
CA LYS A 25 -0.83 -7.48 10.40
C LYS A 25 -2.06 -7.16 11.23
N ILE A 26 -3.23 -7.46 10.67
CA ILE A 26 -4.49 -7.47 11.40
C ILE A 26 -4.46 -8.66 12.37
N LYS A 27 -4.56 -8.38 13.67
CA LYS A 27 -4.62 -9.40 14.71
C LYS A 27 -6.04 -9.80 15.04
N GLY A 28 -6.96 -8.84 15.05
CA GLY A 28 -8.36 -9.12 15.33
C GLY A 28 -9.27 -7.90 15.26
N LEU A 29 -10.56 -8.20 15.34
CA LEU A 29 -11.67 -7.24 15.45
C LEU A 29 -12.43 -7.50 16.73
N TYR A 30 -12.79 -6.46 17.47
CA TYR A 30 -13.43 -6.56 18.77
C TYR A 30 -14.55 -5.53 18.92
N GLU A 31 -15.71 -5.94 19.45
CA GLU A 31 -16.82 -5.03 19.77
C GLU A 31 -16.52 -4.17 21.01
N LYS A 32 -15.66 -4.67 21.89
CA LYS A 32 -15.26 -3.99 23.14
C LYS A 32 -13.76 -4.09 23.30
N TRP A 33 -13.16 -3.03 23.81
CA TRP A 33 -11.73 -2.96 24.06
C TRP A 33 -11.45 -2.35 25.44
N GLN A 34 -10.43 -2.87 26.12
CA GLN A 34 -9.93 -2.30 27.37
C GLN A 34 -8.46 -1.93 27.16
N GLY A 35 -8.15 -0.65 27.19
CA GLY A 35 -6.81 -0.13 26.98
C GLY A 35 -6.80 1.05 26.01
N GLU A 36 -5.61 1.49 25.66
CA GLU A 36 -5.43 2.63 24.74
C GLU A 36 -5.80 2.26 23.31
N TYR A 37 -6.40 3.20 22.61
CA TYR A 37 -6.70 3.10 21.18
C TYR A 37 -6.66 4.48 20.53
N LYS A 38 -6.55 4.51 19.19
CA LYS A 38 -6.73 5.73 18.40
C LYS A 38 -8.16 5.80 17.89
N ASP A 39 -8.82 6.92 18.16
CA ASP A 39 -10.20 7.15 17.74
C ASP A 39 -10.25 7.68 16.30
N TYR A 40 -10.88 6.90 15.43
CA TYR A 40 -11.20 7.22 14.04
C TYR A 40 -12.70 7.04 13.78
N SER A 41 -13.55 7.34 14.78
CA SER A 41 -15.00 7.21 14.67
C SER A 41 -15.62 7.98 13.51
N ASP A 42 -14.98 9.07 13.07
CA ASP A 42 -15.37 9.90 11.93
C ASP A 42 -14.74 9.45 10.59
N LYS A 43 -13.97 8.37 10.57
CA LYS A 43 -13.27 7.85 9.39
C LYS A 43 -13.75 6.46 9.02
N ILE A 44 -13.66 6.17 7.73
CA ILE A 44 -13.84 4.81 7.21
C ILE A 44 -12.48 4.13 7.21
N ILE A 45 -12.41 2.95 7.81
CA ILE A 45 -11.22 2.09 7.73
C ILE A 45 -11.53 0.98 6.73
N PHE A 46 -10.70 0.83 5.71
CA PHE A 46 -10.81 -0.25 4.73
C PHE A 46 -9.42 -0.79 4.35
N PRO A 47 -9.33 -2.01 3.81
CA PRO A 47 -8.08 -2.55 3.28
C PRO A 47 -7.52 -1.64 2.19
N GLY A 48 -6.19 -1.43 2.19
CA GLY A 48 -5.56 -0.66 1.14
C GLY A 48 -5.82 -1.24 -0.25
N PHE A 49 -5.90 -0.38 -1.25
CA PHE A 49 -6.05 -0.82 -2.63
C PHE A 49 -4.79 -1.49 -3.15
N ILE A 50 -5.00 -2.47 -4.03
CA ILE A 50 -3.93 -3.10 -4.81
C ILE A 50 -4.09 -2.61 -6.25
N ASP A 51 -3.13 -1.80 -6.72
CA ASP A 51 -3.14 -1.33 -8.09
C ASP A 51 -2.38 -2.33 -8.97
N ILE A 52 -3.10 -3.01 -9.84
CA ILE A 52 -2.53 -4.05 -10.71
C ILE A 52 -2.01 -3.53 -12.05
N HIS A 53 -2.08 -2.22 -12.31
CA HIS A 53 -1.64 -1.63 -13.57
C HIS A 53 -1.26 -0.16 -13.41
N VAL A 54 -0.02 0.13 -13.05
CA VAL A 54 0.46 1.50 -12.87
C VAL A 54 1.83 1.71 -13.55
N HIS A 55 1.91 2.72 -14.39
CA HIS A 55 3.14 3.12 -15.10
C HIS A 55 3.97 4.13 -14.32
N GLY A 56 3.33 4.91 -13.46
CA GLY A 56 3.95 5.94 -12.63
C GLY A 56 2.94 6.62 -11.72
N TRP A 57 3.43 7.25 -10.67
CA TRP A 57 2.63 8.00 -9.71
C TRP A 57 3.42 9.16 -9.11
N ALA A 58 2.77 10.30 -8.93
CA ALA A 58 3.37 11.55 -8.44
C ALA A 58 4.59 11.94 -9.29
N THR A 59 5.78 11.97 -8.70
CA THR A 59 7.04 12.29 -9.38
C THR A 59 7.83 11.05 -9.79
N GLY A 60 7.33 9.84 -9.48
CA GLY A 60 7.97 8.58 -9.84
C GLY A 60 7.34 7.92 -11.08
N SER A 61 8.12 7.23 -11.87
CA SER A 61 7.65 6.47 -13.01
C SER A 61 8.44 5.18 -13.24
N PHE A 62 7.73 4.06 -13.19
CA PHE A 62 8.29 2.76 -13.50
C PHE A 62 8.66 2.66 -15.00
N TRP A 63 7.83 3.22 -15.86
CA TRP A 63 8.02 3.12 -17.29
C TRP A 63 9.04 4.10 -17.84
N PHE A 64 8.97 5.39 -17.48
CA PHE A 64 9.81 6.43 -18.11
C PHE A 64 11.20 6.52 -17.48
N GLU A 65 11.29 6.52 -16.17
CA GLU A 65 12.56 6.75 -15.47
C GLU A 65 13.37 5.46 -15.27
N LYS A 66 12.69 4.34 -15.09
CA LYS A 66 13.30 2.99 -15.01
C LYS A 66 14.38 2.87 -13.93
N THR A 67 14.26 3.64 -12.84
CA THR A 67 15.23 3.68 -11.76
C THR A 67 14.65 3.20 -10.44
N SER A 68 15.47 2.60 -9.58
CA SER A 68 15.05 2.23 -8.21
C SER A 68 14.67 3.45 -7.36
N GLN A 69 15.28 4.62 -7.61
CA GLN A 69 14.91 5.87 -6.94
C GLN A 69 13.46 6.27 -7.25
N SER A 70 13.07 6.19 -8.51
CA SER A 70 11.71 6.51 -8.98
C SER A 70 10.68 5.54 -8.37
N LEU A 71 11.02 4.25 -8.28
CA LEU A 71 10.15 3.26 -7.64
C LEU A 71 9.98 3.49 -6.14
N ARG A 72 11.05 3.86 -5.41
CA ARG A 72 10.93 4.24 -3.99
C ARG A 72 10.02 5.45 -3.80
N GLU A 73 10.06 6.41 -4.74
CA GLU A 73 9.15 7.56 -4.71
C GLU A 73 7.68 7.12 -4.92
N MET A 74 7.42 6.17 -5.83
CA MET A 74 6.11 5.59 -6.00
C MET A 74 5.65 4.85 -4.73
N CYS A 75 6.50 4.01 -4.13
CA CYS A 75 6.20 3.32 -2.87
C CYS A 75 5.79 4.31 -1.77
N ARG A 76 6.55 5.40 -1.60
CA ARG A 76 6.32 6.41 -0.59
C ARG A 76 5.03 7.22 -0.81
N THR A 77 4.63 7.45 -2.05
CA THR A 77 3.54 8.38 -2.39
C THR A 77 2.20 7.71 -2.71
N LEU A 78 2.18 6.47 -3.18
CA LEU A 78 0.96 5.71 -3.47
C LEU A 78 0.01 5.58 -2.26
N PRO A 79 0.48 5.42 -1.00
CA PRO A 79 -0.40 5.35 0.16
C PRO A 79 -1.27 6.60 0.36
N PHE A 80 -0.85 7.78 -0.10
CA PHE A 80 -1.69 8.99 -0.04
C PHE A 80 -2.92 8.92 -0.95
N ALA A 81 -2.92 8.00 -1.93
CA ALA A 81 -4.09 7.65 -2.74
C ALA A 81 -4.82 6.39 -2.25
N GLY A 82 -4.41 5.84 -1.08
CA GLY A 82 -5.00 4.62 -0.51
C GLY A 82 -4.47 3.31 -1.12
N VAL A 83 -3.45 3.37 -1.97
CA VAL A 83 -2.82 2.19 -2.58
C VAL A 83 -1.70 1.69 -1.67
N THR A 84 -1.78 0.44 -1.24
CA THR A 84 -0.80 -0.19 -0.33
C THR A 84 0.05 -1.26 -1.01
N SER A 85 -0.33 -1.70 -2.22
CA SER A 85 0.48 -2.59 -3.04
C SER A 85 0.22 -2.30 -4.52
N TYR A 86 1.21 -2.52 -5.37
CA TYR A 86 1.04 -2.27 -6.79
C TYR A 86 1.91 -3.18 -7.67
N LEU A 87 1.47 -3.37 -8.91
CA LEU A 87 2.25 -4.01 -9.96
C LEU A 87 2.77 -2.94 -10.92
N GLY A 88 4.06 -2.67 -10.86
CA GLY A 88 4.73 -1.77 -11.79
C GLY A 88 4.58 -2.27 -13.23
N THR A 89 4.06 -1.42 -14.11
CA THR A 89 3.73 -1.80 -15.49
C THR A 89 4.66 -1.08 -16.46
N THR A 90 5.37 -1.84 -17.30
CA THR A 90 6.17 -1.31 -18.40
C THR A 90 5.28 -0.97 -19.60
N GLY A 91 5.78 -0.13 -20.49
CA GLY A 91 5.20 0.03 -21.82
C GLY A 91 5.75 -0.98 -22.83
N ALA A 92 5.41 -0.78 -24.10
CA ALA A 92 5.95 -1.53 -25.23
C ALA A 92 7.34 -0.98 -25.58
N ASP A 93 8.34 -1.35 -24.80
CA ASP A 93 9.74 -0.92 -24.95
C ASP A 93 10.63 -2.03 -25.52
N PRO A 94 11.82 -1.70 -26.04
CA PRO A 94 12.85 -2.68 -26.34
C PRO A 94 13.16 -3.56 -25.13
N ILE A 95 13.49 -4.84 -25.37
CA ILE A 95 13.67 -5.83 -24.30
C ILE A 95 14.73 -5.41 -23.26
N GLU A 96 15.76 -4.71 -23.62
CA GLU A 96 16.80 -4.25 -22.69
C GLU A 96 16.28 -3.15 -21.75
N GLU A 97 15.38 -2.30 -22.22
CA GLU A 97 14.69 -1.30 -21.41
C GLU A 97 13.75 -1.96 -20.39
N ILE A 98 13.00 -2.98 -20.83
CA ILE A 98 12.14 -3.78 -19.94
C ILE A 98 12.97 -4.47 -18.87
N LYS A 99 14.11 -5.06 -19.22
CA LYS A 99 15.03 -5.66 -18.25
C LYS A 99 15.57 -4.65 -17.24
N THR A 100 15.76 -3.40 -17.67
CA THR A 100 16.19 -2.32 -16.76
C THR A 100 15.12 -2.01 -15.73
N CYS A 101 13.84 -1.92 -16.14
CA CYS A 101 12.71 -1.77 -15.22
C CYS A 101 12.64 -2.94 -14.21
N ILE A 102 12.77 -4.17 -14.69
CA ILE A 102 12.71 -5.37 -13.84
C ILE A 102 13.83 -5.38 -12.81
N ARG A 103 15.08 -5.04 -13.19
CA ARG A 103 16.18 -4.97 -12.23
C ARG A 103 15.97 -3.89 -11.16
N ALA A 104 15.40 -2.74 -11.56
CA ALA A 104 15.07 -1.68 -10.62
C ALA A 104 13.96 -2.13 -9.64
N ALA A 105 12.95 -2.86 -10.12
CA ALA A 105 11.88 -3.42 -9.30
C ALA A 105 12.40 -4.48 -8.32
N ASP A 106 13.23 -5.40 -8.79
CA ASP A 106 13.86 -6.45 -8.00
C ASP A 106 14.66 -5.85 -6.83
N GLN A 107 15.49 -4.85 -7.13
CA GLN A 107 16.23 -4.13 -6.10
C GLN A 107 15.32 -3.50 -5.04
N VAL A 108 14.24 -2.82 -5.44
CA VAL A 108 13.34 -2.13 -4.50
C VAL A 108 12.52 -3.11 -3.69
N SER A 109 12.07 -4.23 -4.28
CA SER A 109 11.31 -5.25 -3.55
C SER A 109 12.15 -5.96 -2.47
N GLU A 110 13.47 -6.14 -2.70
CA GLU A 110 14.39 -6.70 -1.71
C GLU A 110 14.67 -5.75 -0.53
N GLU A 111 14.53 -4.44 -0.74
CA GLU A 111 14.76 -3.42 0.30
C GLU A 111 13.62 -3.29 1.30
N ASP A 112 12.45 -3.87 1.05
CA ASP A 112 11.21 -3.68 1.83
C ASP A 112 10.91 -2.19 2.06
N PRO A 113 10.65 -1.41 1.01
CA PRO A 113 10.57 0.05 1.07
C PRO A 113 9.39 0.51 1.93
N GLU A 114 9.58 1.66 2.59
CA GLU A 114 8.50 2.32 3.31
C GLU A 114 7.36 2.71 2.34
N GLY A 115 6.12 2.34 2.69
CA GLY A 115 4.91 2.72 1.95
C GLY A 115 4.23 1.56 1.24
N ALA A 116 3.85 1.76 -0.04
CA ALA A 116 3.22 0.71 -0.84
C ALA A 116 4.25 -0.33 -1.28
N GLN A 117 3.87 -1.60 -1.21
CA GLN A 117 4.71 -2.72 -1.68
C GLN A 117 4.59 -2.87 -3.21
N LEU A 118 5.72 -3.07 -3.84
CA LEU A 118 5.86 -3.38 -5.26
C LEU A 118 5.75 -4.89 -5.49
#